data_e07e36b8d6c2490c6ce62c00b7007f87
#
_entry.id   e07e36b8d6c2490c6ce62c00b7007f87
#
_cell.length_a   1.000
_cell.length_b   1.000
_cell.length_c   1.000
_cell.angle_alpha   90.00
_cell.angle_beta   90.00
_cell.angle_gamma   90.00
#
_symmetry.space_group_name_H-M   'P 1'
#
loop_
_entity.id
_entity.type
_entity.pdbx_description
1 polymer ?
#
loop_
_entity_poly.entity_id
_entity_poly.type
_entity_poly.pdbx_seq_one_letter_code
_entity_poly.pdbx_strand_id
1 'polypeptide(L)'
;MRNTLKAATLESKFPLLAVEADCIISKDADITAVFEVDLPELFTVTAAEYEAVHAAWAKAIKVLPNYTVVHKQDWFIREDYRSQTDKENLSFLSRSYEMHFNERPFLNHKCYLYLTKTTKERMRMQSSFSSLCRGFIIPKEVDKDTTAHFLDTVGQFARIVNDTGLVHLRRLVGDEITGTENKAGLVEKYFCLSMENTTALEDIELGDDGLRVGDKHVSVHTLSELDALPGKVGTDCRYERLSTDKSDCKLSFASPVGLLLSCNHLYNQYIFLDDSGENLQRFEKNARNMQSLSKYSRSNQINKEWIDLYLNDAHSFGLTSVRAHCNIIAWTDNPMEVKNMRNDVGSQIAMMECKPRHNTVDAATLYWAAMPGNGADFPAEESFYTFIEQALCFWVEETNYRSSVSPFGLKMSDRISGKPLHVDISDLPMKRGVTTNRNKFVLGGSGSGKSFFMNHLARQYYEQGTHVVLIDTGNSYQGLCSLIHQKSGGKDGIYFTYTDENPIAFNPFFTDDKVFDIEKRESIKTLILTLWKKDNEPATRSEEVALSNAVSLYIRRIKEDESIVPSFNTFYEFVKTDYRKILEEKGVREKDFDL
;
A
#
# COMPACT_ATOMS: atom_id res chain seq x y z
N MET A 1 47.81 0.93 -13.42
CA MET A 1 48.17 1.15 -12.00
C MET A 1 46.90 0.87 -11.20
N ARG A 2 46.86 -0.21 -10.45
CA ARG A 2 45.75 -0.47 -9.50
C ARG A 2 45.84 0.62 -8.43
N ASN A 3 44.92 1.56 -8.41
CA ASN A 3 44.73 2.43 -7.25
C ASN A 3 44.17 1.52 -6.14
N THR A 4 45.02 1.04 -5.28
CA THR A 4 44.61 0.47 -4.01
C THR A 4 43.97 1.60 -3.22
N LEU A 5 42.65 1.64 -3.17
CA LEU A 5 41.92 2.51 -2.25
C LEU A 5 42.46 2.22 -0.85
N LYS A 6 43.08 3.20 -0.22
CA LYS A 6 43.56 3.06 1.15
C LYS A 6 42.36 3.02 2.08
N ALA A 7 42.35 2.09 3.01
CA ALA A 7 41.36 2.07 4.07
C ALA A 7 41.31 3.44 4.77
N ALA A 8 40.12 3.95 4.97
CA ALA A 8 39.85 5.21 5.66
C ALA A 8 38.77 4.96 6.73
N THR A 9 38.81 5.71 7.82
CA THR A 9 37.75 5.63 8.82
C THR A 9 36.46 6.27 8.27
N LEU A 10 35.30 5.70 8.61
CA LEU A 10 34.00 6.25 8.24
C LEU A 10 33.90 7.73 8.64
N GLU A 11 34.34 8.09 9.85
CA GLU A 11 34.35 9.46 10.38
C GLU A 11 35.08 10.45 9.45
N SER A 12 36.21 10.05 8.87
CA SER A 12 37.00 10.90 7.96
C SER A 12 36.32 11.15 6.62
N LYS A 13 35.41 10.27 6.21
CA LYS A 13 34.67 10.31 4.93
C LYS A 13 33.22 10.73 5.10
N PHE A 14 32.68 10.69 6.31
CA PHE A 14 31.31 11.01 6.61
C PHE A 14 30.96 12.43 6.21
N PRO A 15 30.00 12.66 5.27
CA PRO A 15 29.78 13.96 4.67
C PRO A 15 28.86 14.87 5.48
N LEU A 16 28.16 14.33 6.48
CA LEU A 16 27.21 15.12 7.27
C LEU A 16 27.94 15.80 8.43
N LEU A 17 27.53 17.06 8.72
CA LEU A 17 28.09 17.85 9.80
C LEU A 17 27.19 17.80 11.04
N ALA A 18 25.90 18.06 10.89
CA ALA A 18 24.95 18.14 11.99
C ALA A 18 23.52 17.95 11.48
N VAL A 19 22.60 17.71 12.42
CA VAL A 19 21.15 17.83 12.21
C VAL A 19 20.65 18.95 13.11
N GLU A 20 20.19 20.04 12.51
CA GLU A 20 19.70 21.22 13.22
C GLU A 20 18.37 21.68 12.64
N ALA A 21 17.42 22.06 13.48
CA ALA A 21 16.07 22.47 13.09
C ALA A 21 15.41 21.47 12.10
N ASP A 22 15.54 20.17 12.39
CA ASP A 22 15.02 19.05 11.57
C ASP A 22 15.53 19.05 10.13
N CYS A 23 16.73 19.59 9.91
CA CYS A 23 17.45 19.56 8.64
C CYS A 23 18.79 18.88 8.82
N ILE A 24 19.20 18.11 7.80
CA ILE A 24 20.57 17.62 7.70
C ILE A 24 21.44 18.72 7.07
N ILE A 25 22.56 19.03 7.69
CA ILE A 25 23.56 19.95 7.18
C ILE A 25 24.80 19.13 6.82
N SER A 26 25.25 19.24 5.55
CA SER A 26 26.46 18.58 5.09
C SER A 26 27.71 19.37 5.47
N LYS A 27 28.89 18.71 5.44
CA LYS A 27 30.19 19.39 5.61
C LYS A 27 30.53 20.37 4.47
N ASP A 28 29.80 20.32 3.36
CA ASP A 28 29.88 21.26 2.24
C ASP A 28 28.78 22.35 2.31
N ALA A 29 28.05 22.46 3.43
CA ALA A 29 26.96 23.38 3.70
C ALA A 29 25.70 23.17 2.85
N ASP A 30 25.48 21.98 2.31
CA ASP A 30 24.18 21.63 1.73
C ASP A 30 23.15 21.45 2.85
N ILE A 31 21.91 21.84 2.60
CA ILE A 31 20.83 21.75 3.58
C ILE A 31 19.76 20.83 3.04
N THR A 32 19.44 19.78 3.78
CA THR A 32 18.45 18.77 3.38
C THR A 32 17.26 18.72 4.32
N ALA A 33 16.08 18.90 3.76
CA ALA A 33 14.81 18.62 4.40
C ALA A 33 14.40 17.17 4.10
N VAL A 34 13.98 16.41 5.13
CA VAL A 34 13.65 14.99 5.01
C VAL A 34 12.18 14.74 5.30
N PHE A 35 11.53 13.97 4.44
CA PHE A 35 10.14 13.54 4.63
C PHE A 35 10.02 12.02 4.56
N GLU A 36 9.17 11.46 5.39
CA GLU A 36 8.56 10.16 5.16
C GLU A 36 7.37 10.38 4.23
N VAL A 37 7.28 9.56 3.19
CA VAL A 37 6.22 9.66 2.16
C VAL A 37 5.23 8.52 2.37
N ASP A 38 3.99 8.86 2.64
CA ASP A 38 2.89 7.92 2.73
C ASP A 38 2.16 7.86 1.38
N LEU A 39 2.36 6.75 0.66
CA LEU A 39 1.81 6.50 -0.67
C LEU A 39 0.49 5.73 -0.59
N PRO A 40 -0.37 5.80 -1.62
CA PRO A 40 -1.57 4.98 -1.73
C PRO A 40 -1.21 3.49 -1.85
N GLU A 41 -2.14 2.63 -1.43
CA GLU A 41 -1.95 1.18 -1.50
C GLU A 41 -2.09 0.67 -2.94
N LEU A 42 -1.45 -0.46 -3.23
CA LEU A 42 -1.54 -1.17 -4.51
C LEU A 42 -2.99 -1.30 -5.00
N PHE A 43 -3.23 -1.05 -6.29
CA PHE A 43 -4.52 -1.21 -6.98
C PHE A 43 -5.68 -0.37 -6.41
N THR A 44 -5.41 0.63 -5.58
CA THR A 44 -6.44 1.52 -5.04
C THR A 44 -6.55 2.84 -5.81
N VAL A 45 -5.63 3.08 -6.75
CA VAL A 45 -5.52 4.32 -7.53
C VAL A 45 -5.98 4.08 -8.98
N THR A 46 -6.82 4.95 -9.48
CA THR A 46 -7.25 4.96 -10.89
C THR A 46 -6.24 5.68 -11.78
N ALA A 47 -6.30 5.49 -13.11
CA ALA A 47 -5.43 6.20 -14.05
C ALA A 47 -5.52 7.73 -13.89
N ALA A 48 -6.74 8.28 -13.70
CA ALA A 48 -6.93 9.72 -13.49
C ALA A 48 -6.31 10.23 -12.19
N GLU A 49 -6.30 9.41 -11.14
CA GLU A 49 -5.64 9.75 -9.87
C GLU A 49 -4.11 9.68 -9.99
N TYR A 50 -3.54 8.71 -10.75
CA TYR A 50 -2.11 8.72 -11.08
C TYR A 50 -1.71 9.99 -11.82
N GLU A 51 -2.48 10.43 -12.81
CA GLU A 51 -2.26 11.69 -13.52
C GLU A 51 -2.35 12.91 -12.58
N ALA A 52 -3.32 12.92 -11.66
CA ALA A 52 -3.48 14.00 -10.69
C ALA A 52 -2.30 14.10 -9.71
N VAL A 53 -1.85 12.96 -9.19
CA VAL A 53 -0.65 12.89 -8.31
C VAL A 53 0.60 13.35 -9.06
N HIS A 54 0.80 12.85 -10.28
CA HIS A 54 1.91 13.26 -11.15
C HIS A 54 1.92 14.78 -11.42
N ALA A 55 0.76 15.36 -11.75
CA ALA A 55 0.63 16.80 -11.97
C ALA A 55 0.91 17.60 -10.68
N ALA A 56 0.50 17.10 -9.51
CA ALA A 56 0.78 17.72 -8.23
C ALA A 56 2.29 17.71 -7.90
N TRP A 57 2.98 16.59 -8.11
CA TRP A 57 4.42 16.49 -7.98
C TRP A 57 5.15 17.47 -8.91
N ALA A 58 4.77 17.51 -10.20
CA ALA A 58 5.35 18.44 -11.16
C ALA A 58 5.17 19.90 -10.73
N LYS A 59 3.97 20.27 -10.24
CA LYS A 59 3.68 21.60 -9.71
C LYS A 59 4.49 21.91 -8.47
N ALA A 60 4.61 20.96 -7.54
CA ALA A 60 5.37 21.13 -6.30
C ALA A 60 6.87 21.31 -6.57
N ILE A 61 7.44 20.52 -7.49
CA ILE A 61 8.86 20.62 -7.85
C ILE A 61 9.18 21.99 -8.50
N LYS A 62 8.27 22.53 -9.31
CA LYS A 62 8.45 23.85 -9.95
C LYS A 62 8.48 25.03 -8.96
N VAL A 63 8.03 24.86 -7.72
CA VAL A 63 8.11 25.90 -6.66
C VAL A 63 9.51 25.95 -6.04
N LEU A 64 10.27 24.86 -6.09
CA LEU A 64 11.60 24.80 -5.48
C LEU A 64 12.61 25.68 -6.22
N PRO A 65 13.57 26.31 -5.52
CA PRO A 65 14.58 27.14 -6.14
C PRO A 65 15.59 26.32 -6.96
N ASN A 66 16.20 26.94 -7.95
CA ASN A 66 17.30 26.35 -8.70
C ASN A 66 18.39 25.81 -7.76
N TYR A 67 19.11 24.80 -8.21
CA TYR A 67 20.13 24.09 -7.44
C TYR A 67 19.56 23.39 -6.21
N THR A 68 18.37 22.83 -6.36
CA THR A 68 17.76 21.87 -5.43
C THR A 68 17.83 20.47 -6.04
N VAL A 69 18.28 19.51 -5.26
CA VAL A 69 18.22 18.07 -5.58
C VAL A 69 16.98 17.50 -4.92
N VAL A 70 16.08 16.95 -5.71
CA VAL A 70 14.93 16.17 -5.25
C VAL A 70 15.33 14.70 -5.37
N HIS A 71 15.48 14.02 -4.24
CA HIS A 71 15.85 12.62 -4.18
C HIS A 71 14.75 11.85 -3.45
N LYS A 72 14.00 11.03 -4.19
CA LYS A 72 13.04 10.08 -3.65
C LYS A 72 13.73 8.73 -3.52
N GLN A 73 13.58 8.07 -2.38
CA GLN A 73 14.22 6.80 -2.07
C GLN A 73 13.18 5.83 -1.52
N ASP A 74 12.91 4.80 -2.28
CA ASP A 74 12.01 3.72 -1.91
C ASP A 74 12.82 2.54 -1.37
N TRP A 75 12.48 2.09 -0.17
CA TRP A 75 13.11 0.99 0.54
C TRP A 75 12.22 -0.23 0.48
N PHE A 76 12.67 -1.28 -0.18
CA PHE A 76 11.99 -2.56 -0.29
C PHE A 76 12.83 -3.60 0.45
N ILE A 77 12.40 -3.95 1.65
CA ILE A 77 13.17 -4.82 2.54
C ILE A 77 12.34 -6.01 2.96
N ARG A 78 12.93 -7.18 2.93
CA ARG A 78 12.34 -8.39 3.48
C ARG A 78 12.33 -8.31 4.99
N GLU A 79 11.15 -8.49 5.57
CA GLU A 79 10.89 -8.55 7.00
C GLU A 79 10.30 -9.90 7.36
N ASP A 80 10.65 -10.39 8.55
CA ASP A 80 10.07 -11.61 9.10
C ASP A 80 8.77 -11.29 9.85
N TYR A 81 7.78 -12.17 9.68
CA TYR A 81 6.55 -12.07 10.45
C TYR A 81 6.78 -12.53 11.89
N ARG A 82 6.47 -11.68 12.85
CA ARG A 82 6.47 -12.04 14.27
C ARG A 82 5.16 -12.71 14.63
N SER A 83 5.18 -14.03 14.73
CA SER A 83 3.98 -14.81 15.05
C SER A 83 3.48 -14.50 16.46
N GLN A 84 2.15 -14.55 16.64
CA GLN A 84 1.50 -14.42 17.95
C GLN A 84 1.14 -15.81 18.54
N THR A 85 2.04 -16.77 18.39
CA THR A 85 1.82 -18.17 18.81
C THR A 85 1.69 -18.36 20.33
N ASP A 86 2.15 -17.38 21.11
CA ASP A 86 2.11 -17.42 22.59
C ASP A 86 0.71 -17.18 23.19
N LYS A 87 -0.32 -16.92 22.38
CA LYS A 87 -1.70 -16.87 22.84
C LYS A 87 -2.19 -18.28 23.13
N GLU A 88 -2.41 -18.60 24.40
CA GLU A 88 -2.78 -19.93 24.93
C GLU A 88 -4.00 -20.59 24.27
N ASN A 89 -4.83 -19.87 23.53
CA ASN A 89 -6.11 -20.34 23.01
C ASN A 89 -6.26 -20.28 21.47
N LEU A 90 -5.17 -20.36 20.72
CA LEU A 90 -5.28 -20.39 19.26
C LEU A 90 -5.85 -21.72 18.76
N SER A 91 -6.84 -21.65 17.85
CA SER A 91 -7.31 -22.83 17.12
C SER A 91 -6.18 -23.45 16.28
N PHE A 92 -6.33 -24.73 15.91
CA PHE A 92 -5.36 -25.41 15.03
C PHE A 92 -5.12 -24.62 13.73
N LEU A 93 -6.19 -24.13 13.10
CA LEU A 93 -6.09 -23.39 11.84
C LEU A 93 -5.45 -22.00 12.03
N SER A 94 -5.73 -21.31 13.12
CA SER A 94 -5.08 -20.03 13.45
C SER A 94 -3.61 -20.22 13.76
N ARG A 95 -3.24 -21.30 14.46
CA ARG A 95 -1.84 -21.65 14.69
C ARG A 95 -1.11 -21.98 13.38
N SER A 96 -1.74 -22.74 12.50
CA SER A 96 -1.16 -23.05 11.18
C SER A 96 -0.97 -21.80 10.33
N TYR A 97 -1.87 -20.81 10.42
CA TYR A 97 -1.71 -19.50 9.77
C TYR A 97 -0.49 -18.75 10.31
N GLU A 98 -0.37 -18.65 11.64
CA GLU A 98 0.78 -17.98 12.27
C GLU A 98 2.11 -18.65 11.88
N MET A 99 2.18 -19.98 11.91
CA MET A 99 3.36 -20.73 11.49
C MET A 99 3.69 -20.52 10.01
N HIS A 100 2.67 -20.48 9.15
CA HIS A 100 2.86 -20.25 7.72
C HIS A 100 3.61 -18.94 7.43
N PHE A 101 3.25 -17.86 8.12
CA PHE A 101 3.89 -16.57 7.93
C PHE A 101 5.20 -16.42 8.71
N ASN A 102 5.36 -17.11 9.84
CA ASN A 102 6.60 -17.10 10.62
C ASN A 102 7.80 -17.71 9.85
N GLU A 103 7.54 -18.58 8.90
CA GLU A 103 8.56 -19.25 8.07
C GLU A 103 8.80 -18.52 6.73
N ARG A 104 8.12 -17.41 6.47
CA ARG A 104 8.15 -16.75 5.17
C ARG A 104 8.36 -15.25 5.33
N PRO A 105 9.51 -14.73 4.92
CA PRO A 105 9.71 -13.29 4.86
C PRO A 105 8.79 -12.67 3.81
N PHE A 106 8.37 -11.45 4.04
CA PHE A 106 7.58 -10.65 3.12
C PHE A 106 8.31 -9.36 2.78
N LEU A 107 8.05 -8.81 1.60
CA LEU A 107 8.63 -7.55 1.18
C LEU A 107 7.83 -6.37 1.77
N ASN A 108 8.48 -5.56 2.59
CA ASN A 108 7.90 -4.34 3.15
C ASN A 108 8.47 -3.11 2.44
N HIS A 109 7.64 -2.06 2.30
CA HIS A 109 8.02 -0.83 1.61
C HIS A 109 7.98 0.37 2.57
N LYS A 110 9.00 1.21 2.46
CA LYS A 110 9.11 2.53 3.09
C LYS A 110 9.62 3.52 2.07
N CYS A 111 9.08 4.73 2.09
CA CYS A 111 9.46 5.76 1.14
C CYS A 111 9.92 7.03 1.86
N TYR A 112 11.04 7.58 1.43
CA TYR A 112 11.60 8.82 1.93
C TYR A 112 11.86 9.79 0.78
N LEU A 113 11.73 11.09 1.08
CA LEU A 113 12.02 12.17 0.15
C LEU A 113 12.99 13.15 0.79
N TYR A 114 14.08 13.42 0.09
CA TYR A 114 15.10 14.37 0.49
C TYR A 114 15.09 15.55 -0.46
N LEU A 115 14.90 16.76 0.07
CA LEU A 115 15.02 18.00 -0.68
C LEU A 115 16.31 18.68 -0.22
N THR A 116 17.32 18.70 -1.09
CA THR A 116 18.66 19.21 -0.75
C THR A 116 18.94 20.48 -1.52
N LYS A 117 19.09 21.60 -0.83
CA LYS A 117 19.58 22.86 -1.40
C LYS A 117 21.10 22.86 -1.43
N THR A 118 21.64 23.15 -2.59
CA THR A 118 23.09 23.18 -2.84
C THR A 118 23.51 24.34 -3.73
N THR A 119 24.80 24.40 -4.12
CA THR A 119 25.34 25.39 -5.06
C THR A 119 25.40 24.83 -6.48
N LYS A 120 25.57 25.73 -7.46
CA LYS A 120 25.71 25.37 -8.87
C LYS A 120 26.93 24.48 -9.13
N GLU A 121 28.03 24.78 -8.46
CA GLU A 121 29.30 24.05 -8.57
C GLU A 121 29.16 22.62 -8.05
N ARG A 122 28.53 22.47 -6.88
CA ARG A 122 28.29 21.14 -6.26
C ARG A 122 27.41 20.28 -7.16
N MET A 123 26.31 20.82 -7.66
CA MET A 123 25.35 20.06 -8.49
C MET A 123 25.94 19.55 -9.81
N ARG A 124 27.08 20.11 -10.26
CA ARG A 124 27.76 19.74 -11.51
C ARG A 124 29.08 19.01 -11.29
N MET A 125 29.32 18.51 -10.10
CA MET A 125 30.55 17.77 -9.77
C MET A 125 30.63 16.43 -10.48
N GLN A 126 31.87 16.05 -10.83
CA GLN A 126 32.19 14.72 -11.36
C GLN A 126 32.53 13.72 -10.24
N SER A 127 32.46 12.41 -10.53
CA SER A 127 32.75 11.33 -9.59
C SER A 127 34.10 11.48 -8.86
N SER A 128 35.11 12.01 -9.57
CA SER A 128 36.46 12.25 -8.99
C SER A 128 36.49 13.29 -7.88
N PHE A 129 35.46 14.12 -7.79
CA PHE A 129 35.29 15.15 -6.76
C PHE A 129 34.29 14.78 -5.66
N SER A 130 33.78 13.56 -5.67
CA SER A 130 32.91 13.07 -4.61
C SER A 130 33.61 13.17 -3.25
N SER A 131 32.84 13.39 -2.20
CA SER A 131 33.30 13.40 -0.81
C SER A 131 33.94 12.07 -0.39
N LEU A 132 33.61 10.97 -1.05
CA LEU A 132 34.29 9.68 -0.89
C LEU A 132 35.75 9.74 -1.32
N CYS A 133 36.08 10.50 -2.37
CA CYS A 133 37.41 10.59 -2.98
C CYS A 133 38.26 11.73 -2.41
N ARG A 134 37.66 12.81 -1.90
CA ARG A 134 38.33 14.01 -1.40
C ARG A 134 38.18 14.23 0.10
N GLY A 135 38.89 15.20 0.63
CA GLY A 135 38.66 15.74 1.98
C GLY A 135 37.66 16.91 1.95
N PHE A 136 37.18 17.30 3.12
CA PHE A 136 36.23 18.39 3.29
C PHE A 136 36.93 19.72 3.60
N ILE A 137 36.38 20.82 3.07
CA ILE A 137 36.67 22.18 3.47
C ILE A 137 35.36 22.73 4.05
N ILE A 138 35.24 22.70 5.38
CA ILE A 138 34.02 23.11 6.06
C ILE A 138 33.85 24.63 5.94
N PRO A 139 32.73 25.13 5.38
CA PRO A 139 32.42 26.54 5.31
C PRO A 139 32.29 27.14 6.72
N LYS A 140 32.69 28.40 6.89
CA LYS A 140 32.61 29.07 8.18
C LYS A 140 31.18 29.44 8.57
N GLU A 141 30.33 29.69 7.60
CA GLU A 141 28.94 30.12 7.82
C GLU A 141 28.04 29.53 6.73
N VAL A 142 26.80 29.23 7.10
CA VAL A 142 25.71 28.87 6.18
C VAL A 142 24.85 30.13 6.01
N ASP A 143 24.49 30.49 4.78
CA ASP A 143 23.65 31.64 4.49
C ASP A 143 22.24 31.45 5.06
N LYS A 144 21.90 32.24 6.10
CA LYS A 144 20.62 32.14 6.81
C LYS A 144 19.43 32.57 5.95
N ASP A 145 19.60 33.55 5.08
CA ASP A 145 18.51 34.07 4.23
C ASP A 145 18.13 33.05 3.16
N THR A 146 19.11 32.46 2.51
CA THR A 146 18.92 31.37 1.54
C THR A 146 18.28 30.15 2.22
N THR A 147 18.70 29.83 3.43
CA THR A 147 18.12 28.73 4.23
C THR A 147 16.66 28.98 4.55
N ALA A 148 16.32 30.16 5.08
CA ALA A 148 14.94 30.51 5.43
C ALA A 148 14.03 30.48 4.18
N HIS A 149 14.45 31.07 3.09
CA HIS A 149 13.70 31.04 1.83
C HIS A 149 13.49 29.60 1.31
N PHE A 150 14.54 28.76 1.38
CA PHE A 150 14.42 27.36 0.98
C PHE A 150 13.39 26.61 1.85
N LEU A 151 13.43 26.80 3.16
CA LEU A 151 12.48 26.13 4.07
C LEU A 151 11.03 26.59 3.85
N ASP A 152 10.81 27.86 3.51
CA ASP A 152 9.49 28.35 3.12
C ASP A 152 8.98 27.66 1.84
N THR A 153 9.84 27.47 0.83
CA THR A 153 9.47 26.76 -0.40
C THR A 153 9.24 25.27 -0.15
N VAL A 154 9.99 24.64 0.75
CA VAL A 154 9.78 23.25 1.21
C VAL A 154 8.40 23.10 1.86
N GLY A 155 7.97 24.09 2.66
CA GLY A 155 6.62 24.11 3.22
C GLY A 155 5.52 24.21 2.17
N GLN A 156 5.71 25.03 1.14
CA GLN A 156 4.78 25.13 0.00
C GLN A 156 4.75 23.85 -0.82
N PHE A 157 5.91 23.26 -1.10
CA PHE A 157 6.03 21.97 -1.78
C PHE A 157 5.20 20.89 -1.08
N ALA A 158 5.40 20.71 0.24
CA ALA A 158 4.69 19.70 1.01
C ALA A 158 3.18 19.92 1.00
N ARG A 159 2.72 21.17 1.08
CA ARG A 159 1.29 21.51 1.02
C ARG A 159 0.67 21.13 -0.32
N ILE A 160 1.32 21.46 -1.45
CA ILE A 160 0.82 21.13 -2.80
C ILE A 160 0.63 19.63 -2.98
N VAL A 161 1.55 18.81 -2.48
CA VAL A 161 1.44 17.35 -2.57
C VAL A 161 0.36 16.82 -1.64
N ASN A 162 0.31 17.27 -0.39
CA ASN A 162 -0.66 16.84 0.60
C ASN A 162 -2.11 17.20 0.22
N ASP A 163 -2.31 18.29 -0.52
CA ASP A 163 -3.63 18.73 -0.98
C ASP A 163 -4.27 17.74 -1.98
N THR A 164 -3.51 16.80 -2.54
CA THR A 164 -4.07 15.70 -3.35
C THR A 164 -4.94 14.75 -2.54
N GLY A 165 -4.68 14.61 -1.23
CA GLY A 165 -5.32 13.64 -0.35
C GLY A 165 -4.93 12.18 -0.60
N LEU A 166 -4.09 11.90 -1.62
CA LEU A 166 -3.62 10.56 -1.98
C LEU A 166 -2.21 10.28 -1.46
N VAL A 167 -1.35 11.29 -1.43
CA VAL A 167 0.03 11.22 -0.94
C VAL A 167 0.18 12.15 0.25
N HIS A 168 0.83 11.68 1.33
CA HIS A 168 1.09 12.49 2.51
C HIS A 168 2.58 12.56 2.81
N LEU A 169 3.08 13.80 2.94
CA LEU A 169 4.44 14.10 3.32
C LEU A 169 4.49 14.47 4.80
N ARG A 170 5.17 13.66 5.60
CA ARG A 170 5.44 13.91 7.01
C ARG A 170 6.91 14.31 7.19
N ARG A 171 7.15 15.52 7.69
CA ARG A 171 8.52 15.95 8.01
C ARG A 171 9.10 15.06 9.10
N LEU A 172 10.33 14.55 8.91
CA LEU A 172 11.06 13.86 9.95
C LEU A 172 11.69 14.86 10.92
N VAL A 173 11.70 14.50 12.20
CA VAL A 173 12.38 15.25 13.27
C VAL A 173 13.81 14.76 13.46
N GLY A 174 14.65 15.58 14.11
CA GLY A 174 16.07 15.30 14.30
C GLY A 174 16.37 13.89 14.83
N ASP A 175 15.66 13.46 15.88
CA ASP A 175 15.83 12.13 16.49
C ASP A 175 15.49 10.96 15.56
N GLU A 176 14.60 11.14 14.59
CA GLU A 176 14.30 10.11 13.59
C GLU A 176 15.40 10.00 12.52
N ILE A 177 16.11 11.10 12.29
CA ILE A 177 17.20 11.18 11.32
C ILE A 177 18.50 10.61 11.91
N THR A 178 18.87 11.07 13.13
CA THR A 178 20.13 10.69 13.79
C THR A 178 20.03 9.44 14.63
N GLY A 179 18.82 9.09 15.11
CA GLY A 179 18.60 8.03 16.07
C GLY A 179 18.66 8.48 17.52
N THR A 180 18.31 7.58 18.41
CA THR A 180 18.38 7.71 19.87
C THR A 180 19.05 6.46 20.44
N GLU A 181 19.37 6.46 21.74
CA GLU A 181 19.99 5.29 22.41
C GLU A 181 19.26 3.94 22.17
N ASN A 182 17.95 3.99 21.91
CA ASN A 182 17.10 2.79 21.78
C ASN A 182 16.53 2.60 20.37
N LYS A 183 16.78 3.51 19.43
CA LYS A 183 16.20 3.46 18.08
C LYS A 183 17.18 4.01 17.07
N ALA A 184 17.57 3.18 16.12
CA ALA A 184 18.42 3.58 15.01
C ALA A 184 17.78 4.68 14.17
N GLY A 185 18.56 5.70 13.81
CA GLY A 185 18.16 6.77 12.92
C GLY A 185 18.20 6.35 11.45
N LEU A 186 17.64 7.20 10.60
CA LEU A 186 17.56 6.92 9.16
C LEU A 186 18.96 6.77 8.53
N VAL A 187 19.94 7.57 8.97
CA VAL A 187 21.33 7.52 8.48
C VAL A 187 22.01 6.22 8.89
N GLU A 188 21.83 5.77 10.15
CA GLU A 188 22.37 4.49 10.63
C GLU A 188 21.77 3.30 9.87
N LYS A 189 20.45 3.33 9.67
CA LYS A 189 19.73 2.32 8.88
C LYS A 189 20.29 2.21 7.47
N TYR A 190 20.63 3.34 6.86
CA TYR A 190 21.22 3.35 5.52
C TYR A 190 22.57 2.62 5.47
N PHE A 191 23.47 2.90 6.42
CA PHE A 191 24.78 2.25 6.48
C PHE A 191 24.72 0.76 6.79
N CYS A 192 23.63 0.33 7.44
CA CYS A 192 23.42 -1.10 7.75
C CYS A 192 22.54 -1.80 6.71
N LEU A 193 21.97 -1.08 5.73
CA LEU A 193 20.97 -1.59 4.78
C LEU A 193 19.89 -2.42 5.50
N SER A 194 19.38 -1.89 6.62
CA SER A 194 18.43 -2.54 7.51
C SER A 194 17.43 -1.53 8.07
N MET A 195 16.20 -1.96 8.29
CA MET A 195 15.16 -1.14 8.94
C MET A 195 14.98 -1.45 10.43
N GLU A 196 15.81 -2.32 10.98
CA GLU A 196 15.78 -2.67 12.41
C GLU A 196 16.12 -1.46 13.30
N ASN A 197 15.62 -1.50 14.54
CA ASN A 197 15.88 -0.41 15.50
C ASN A 197 17.26 -0.52 16.18
N THR A 198 17.82 -1.70 16.20
CA THR A 198 19.17 -1.95 16.73
C THR A 198 20.07 -2.33 15.57
N THR A 199 20.97 -1.46 15.19
CA THR A 199 21.91 -1.67 14.09
C THR A 199 23.34 -1.52 14.62
N ALA A 200 24.25 -2.33 14.11
CA ALA A 200 25.68 -2.15 14.29
C ALA A 200 26.26 -1.69 12.96
N LEU A 201 27.06 -0.61 12.98
CA LEU A 201 27.78 -0.15 11.79
C LEU A 201 28.81 -1.20 11.39
N GLU A 202 28.81 -1.55 10.12
CA GLU A 202 29.70 -2.54 9.54
C GLU A 202 30.63 -1.91 8.51
N ASP A 203 31.70 -2.60 8.15
CA ASP A 203 32.66 -2.12 7.18
C ASP A 203 32.06 -2.07 5.77
N ILE A 204 32.38 -1.02 5.03
CA ILE A 204 32.03 -0.86 3.62
C ILE A 204 33.28 -1.14 2.78
N GLU A 205 33.21 -2.20 2.00
CA GLU A 205 34.33 -2.65 1.18
C GLU A 205 34.00 -2.54 -0.30
N LEU A 206 34.94 -2.02 -1.08
CA LEU A 206 34.94 -2.06 -2.53
C LEU A 206 36.06 -2.98 -3.01
N GLY A 207 35.72 -4.21 -3.35
CA GLY A 207 36.65 -5.22 -3.83
C GLY A 207 36.51 -5.53 -5.32
N ASP A 208 37.26 -6.53 -5.77
CA ASP A 208 37.17 -7.05 -7.16
C ASP A 208 35.78 -7.66 -7.43
N ASP A 209 35.10 -8.16 -6.39
CA ASP A 209 33.77 -8.77 -6.48
C ASP A 209 32.61 -7.75 -6.43
N GLY A 210 32.91 -6.48 -6.23
CA GLY A 210 31.96 -5.38 -6.13
C GLY A 210 31.90 -4.73 -4.77
N LEU A 211 30.79 -4.03 -4.49
CA LEU A 211 30.53 -3.34 -3.23
C LEU A 211 29.96 -4.32 -2.19
N ARG A 212 30.47 -4.26 -0.96
CA ARG A 212 29.98 -5.02 0.18
C ARG A 212 29.77 -4.11 1.40
N VAL A 213 28.70 -4.34 2.14
CA VAL A 213 28.38 -3.67 3.41
C VAL A 213 28.19 -4.76 4.46
N GLY A 214 29.20 -4.96 5.30
CA GLY A 214 29.26 -6.12 6.19
C GLY A 214 29.15 -7.43 5.41
N ASP A 215 28.19 -8.26 5.76
CA ASP A 215 27.91 -9.52 5.07
C ASP A 215 27.09 -9.36 3.79
N LYS A 216 26.60 -8.15 3.48
CA LYS A 216 25.70 -7.89 2.35
C LYS A 216 26.49 -7.64 1.07
N HIS A 217 26.27 -8.48 0.06
CA HIS A 217 26.77 -8.28 -1.31
C HIS A 217 25.86 -7.33 -2.05
N VAL A 218 26.36 -6.13 -2.40
CA VAL A 218 25.60 -5.05 -2.99
C VAL A 218 25.83 -4.98 -4.51
N SER A 219 24.75 -4.79 -5.27
CA SER A 219 24.78 -4.61 -6.71
C SER A 219 24.04 -3.33 -7.09
N VAL A 220 24.70 -2.45 -7.86
CA VAL A 220 24.13 -1.17 -8.30
C VAL A 220 23.77 -1.25 -9.78
N HIS A 221 22.54 -0.91 -10.11
CA HIS A 221 22.03 -0.87 -11.48
C HIS A 221 21.53 0.54 -11.77
N THR A 222 21.93 1.12 -12.90
CA THR A 222 21.64 2.51 -13.25
C THR A 222 20.78 2.64 -14.50
N LEU A 223 19.93 3.66 -14.49
CA LEU A 223 19.19 4.19 -15.64
C LEU A 223 19.67 5.63 -15.87
N SER A 224 20.84 5.78 -16.48
CA SER A 224 21.55 7.06 -16.66
C SER A 224 21.83 7.39 -18.13
N GLU A 225 21.76 6.42 -19.03
CA GLU A 225 22.05 6.61 -20.45
C GLU A 225 20.76 6.74 -21.26
N LEU A 226 20.67 7.78 -22.09
CA LEU A 226 19.49 8.04 -22.94
C LEU A 226 19.15 6.85 -23.85
N ASP A 227 20.15 6.16 -24.39
CA ASP A 227 19.96 4.97 -25.24
C ASP A 227 19.43 3.75 -24.49
N ALA A 228 19.46 3.80 -23.17
CA ALA A 228 18.96 2.73 -22.30
C ALA A 228 17.53 3.00 -21.82
N LEU A 229 16.99 4.20 -22.04
CA LEU A 229 15.64 4.58 -21.64
C LEU A 229 14.61 4.20 -22.71
N PRO A 230 13.34 3.99 -22.33
CA PRO A 230 12.29 3.63 -23.26
C PRO A 230 11.90 4.81 -24.16
N GLY A 231 11.41 4.53 -25.35
CA GLY A 231 10.93 5.56 -26.28
C GLY A 231 9.65 6.27 -25.82
N LYS A 232 8.93 5.72 -24.84
CA LYS A 232 7.68 6.27 -24.30
C LYS A 232 7.56 5.91 -22.82
N VAL A 233 7.13 6.88 -22.02
CA VAL A 233 6.83 6.74 -20.60
C VAL A 233 5.40 7.17 -20.31
N GLY A 234 4.83 6.71 -19.22
CA GLY A 234 3.48 7.08 -18.75
C GLY A 234 3.43 7.19 -17.23
N THR A 235 2.35 7.72 -16.72
CA THR A 235 2.11 7.83 -15.27
C THR A 235 1.74 6.50 -14.65
N ASP A 236 1.09 5.63 -15.44
CA ASP A 236 0.62 4.32 -15.03
C ASP A 236 0.87 3.27 -16.11
N CYS A 237 0.82 2.02 -15.70
CA CYS A 237 0.79 0.86 -16.58
C CYS A 237 -0.28 -0.12 -16.15
N ARG A 238 -0.75 -0.93 -17.11
CA ARG A 238 -1.70 -1.99 -16.85
C ARG A 238 -0.97 -3.22 -16.27
N TYR A 239 -1.45 -3.73 -15.15
CA TYR A 239 -0.94 -4.97 -14.58
C TYR A 239 -1.74 -6.16 -15.10
N GLU A 240 -1.21 -6.85 -16.11
CA GLU A 240 -1.91 -7.89 -16.87
C GLU A 240 -2.35 -9.10 -16.04
N ARG A 241 -1.59 -9.47 -14.99
CA ARG A 241 -1.90 -10.66 -14.17
C ARG A 241 -3.22 -10.56 -13.40
N LEU A 242 -3.70 -9.34 -13.11
CA LEU A 242 -4.94 -9.10 -12.38
C LEU A 242 -5.99 -8.37 -13.22
N SER A 243 -5.62 -7.82 -14.36
CA SER A 243 -6.54 -7.14 -15.27
C SER A 243 -7.42 -8.14 -16.01
N THR A 244 -8.63 -7.69 -16.39
CA THR A 244 -9.60 -8.46 -17.17
C THR A 244 -10.00 -7.67 -18.41
N ASP A 245 -10.80 -8.27 -19.30
CA ASP A 245 -11.32 -7.58 -20.50
C ASP A 245 -12.19 -6.34 -20.17
N LYS A 246 -12.68 -6.27 -18.93
CA LYS A 246 -13.60 -5.20 -18.50
C LYS A 246 -13.06 -4.33 -17.36
N SER A 247 -11.89 -4.65 -16.81
CA SER A 247 -11.29 -3.89 -15.71
C SER A 247 -9.78 -3.89 -15.81
N ASP A 248 -9.19 -2.72 -15.64
CA ASP A 248 -7.75 -2.53 -15.60
C ASP A 248 -7.28 -2.35 -14.16
N CYS A 249 -6.39 -3.23 -13.71
CA CYS A 249 -5.61 -3.01 -12.50
C CYS A 249 -4.40 -2.16 -12.89
N LYS A 250 -4.31 -0.96 -12.32
CA LYS A 250 -3.25 0.00 -12.62
C LYS A 250 -2.16 -0.02 -11.56
N LEU A 251 -0.93 0.20 -12.00
CA LEU A 251 0.26 0.44 -11.18
C LEU A 251 1.06 1.59 -11.81
N SER A 252 1.96 2.21 -11.07
CA SER A 252 2.90 3.18 -11.64
C SER A 252 3.81 2.53 -12.70
N PHE A 253 4.28 3.33 -13.65
CA PHE A 253 5.18 2.85 -14.71
C PHE A 253 6.42 2.15 -14.16
N ALA A 254 6.98 2.64 -13.05
CA ALA A 254 8.17 2.10 -12.41
C ALA A 254 7.88 0.92 -11.44
N SER A 255 6.64 0.45 -11.34
CA SER A 255 6.28 -0.67 -10.45
C SER A 255 7.11 -1.96 -10.62
N PRO A 256 7.65 -2.31 -11.80
CA PRO A 256 8.54 -3.46 -11.94
C PRO A 256 9.76 -3.42 -11.01
N VAL A 257 10.36 -2.25 -10.80
CA VAL A 257 11.49 -2.04 -9.88
C VAL A 257 11.05 -1.62 -8.47
N GLY A 258 9.76 -1.70 -8.18
CA GLY A 258 9.15 -1.51 -6.88
C GLY A 258 8.79 -2.84 -6.20
N LEU A 259 7.55 -2.98 -5.76
CA LEU A 259 7.04 -4.17 -5.05
C LEU A 259 7.05 -5.46 -5.90
N LEU A 260 7.18 -5.36 -7.22
CA LEU A 260 7.27 -6.52 -8.11
C LEU A 260 8.67 -7.15 -8.15
N LEU A 261 9.70 -6.45 -7.67
CA LEU A 261 11.06 -6.97 -7.53
C LEU A 261 11.23 -7.60 -6.14
N SER A 262 11.47 -8.91 -6.09
CA SER A 262 11.35 -9.70 -4.86
C SER A 262 12.58 -9.71 -3.94
N CYS A 263 13.68 -9.03 -4.27
CA CYS A 263 14.88 -8.96 -3.43
C CYS A 263 14.89 -7.72 -2.53
N ASN A 264 15.81 -7.68 -1.56
CA ASN A 264 16.11 -6.46 -0.83
C ASN A 264 16.71 -5.43 -1.75
N HIS A 265 16.15 -4.22 -1.81
CA HIS A 265 16.68 -3.15 -2.64
C HIS A 265 16.22 -1.76 -2.21
N LEU A 266 17.03 -0.78 -2.58
CA LEU A 266 16.66 0.63 -2.61
C LEU A 266 16.44 1.03 -4.07
N TYR A 267 15.37 1.73 -4.34
CA TYR A 267 15.16 2.40 -5.61
C TYR A 267 15.30 3.91 -5.40
N ASN A 268 16.34 4.50 -5.98
CA ASN A 268 16.66 5.92 -5.87
C ASN A 268 16.26 6.64 -7.14
N GLN A 269 15.54 7.74 -7.01
CA GLN A 269 15.10 8.59 -8.10
C GLN A 269 15.54 10.03 -7.80
N TYR A 270 16.29 10.61 -8.72
CA TYR A 270 16.83 11.97 -8.58
C TYR A 270 16.29 12.89 -9.67
N ILE A 271 15.94 14.11 -9.26
CA ILE A 271 15.67 15.23 -10.15
C ILE A 271 16.55 16.40 -9.69
N PHE A 272 17.42 16.87 -10.58
CA PHE A 272 18.33 17.97 -10.32
C PHE A 272 17.79 19.23 -10.98
N LEU A 273 17.39 20.22 -10.17
CA LEU A 273 16.84 21.49 -10.63
C LEU A 273 17.99 22.45 -10.99
N ASP A 274 18.56 22.26 -12.16
CA ASP A 274 19.49 23.24 -12.77
C ASP A 274 18.73 24.51 -13.18
N ASP A 275 19.47 25.53 -13.64
CA ASP A 275 18.84 26.64 -14.33
C ASP A 275 18.38 26.17 -15.73
N SER A 276 17.04 26.04 -15.88
CA SER A 276 16.45 25.57 -17.14
C SER A 276 16.78 26.46 -18.31
N GLY A 277 16.85 27.78 -18.13
CA GLY A 277 17.22 28.72 -19.17
C GLY A 277 18.66 28.50 -19.68
N GLU A 278 19.61 28.29 -18.75
CA GLU A 278 21.00 27.95 -19.13
C GLU A 278 21.07 26.61 -19.87
N ASN A 279 20.31 25.62 -19.45
CA ASN A 279 20.28 24.33 -20.12
C ASN A 279 19.76 24.46 -21.57
N LEU A 280 18.64 25.15 -21.79
CA LEU A 280 18.07 25.35 -23.12
C LEU A 280 19.03 26.14 -24.02
N GLN A 281 19.67 27.23 -23.53
CA GLN A 281 20.69 27.98 -24.29
C GLN A 281 21.88 27.09 -24.69
N ARG A 282 22.29 26.17 -23.80
CA ARG A 282 23.34 25.19 -24.12
C ARG A 282 22.93 24.24 -25.23
N PHE A 283 21.69 23.76 -25.20
CA PHE A 283 21.12 22.91 -26.25
C PHE A 283 20.98 23.66 -27.57
N GLU A 284 20.55 24.92 -27.59
CA GLU A 284 20.54 25.76 -28.80
C GLU A 284 21.91 25.90 -29.40
N LYS A 285 22.94 26.17 -28.57
CA LYS A 285 24.33 26.23 -29.03
C LYS A 285 24.81 24.91 -29.63
N ASN A 286 24.45 23.78 -28.98
CA ASN A 286 24.77 22.45 -29.48
C ASN A 286 24.04 22.14 -30.80
N ALA A 287 22.79 22.52 -30.97
CA ALA A 287 22.04 22.38 -32.22
C ALA A 287 22.74 23.13 -33.38
N ARG A 288 23.20 24.38 -33.15
CA ARG A 288 23.96 25.16 -34.14
C ARG A 288 25.27 24.47 -34.50
N ASN A 289 26.00 23.93 -33.51
CA ASN A 289 27.25 23.20 -33.76
C ASN A 289 26.98 21.93 -34.59
N MET A 290 25.94 21.12 -34.22
CA MET A 290 25.57 19.91 -34.94
C MET A 290 25.10 20.23 -36.37
N GLN A 291 24.44 21.36 -36.61
CA GLN A 291 24.05 21.81 -37.94
C GLN A 291 25.26 22.03 -38.86
N SER A 292 26.34 22.62 -38.35
CA SER A 292 27.57 22.81 -39.12
C SER A 292 28.25 21.46 -39.42
N LEU A 293 28.14 20.49 -38.54
CA LEU A 293 28.76 19.18 -38.64
C LEU A 293 27.86 18.12 -39.33
N SER A 294 26.57 18.41 -39.56
CA SER A 294 25.61 17.49 -40.17
C SER A 294 25.97 17.02 -41.56
N LYS A 295 26.71 17.87 -42.31
CA LYS A 295 27.21 17.54 -43.65
C LYS A 295 28.26 16.42 -43.67
N TYR A 296 28.88 16.15 -42.51
CA TYR A 296 29.98 15.17 -42.40
C TYR A 296 29.57 13.85 -41.73
N SER A 297 28.43 13.82 -41.02
CA SER A 297 27.98 12.64 -40.31
C SER A 297 26.46 12.62 -40.17
N ARG A 298 25.86 11.49 -40.55
CA ARG A 298 24.40 11.22 -40.35
C ARG A 298 24.02 11.23 -38.88
N SER A 299 24.93 10.79 -37.99
CA SER A 299 24.71 10.82 -36.53
C SER A 299 24.55 12.28 -36.03
N ASN A 300 25.35 13.23 -36.55
CA ASN A 300 25.20 14.63 -36.18
C ASN A 300 23.87 15.24 -36.65
N GLN A 301 23.37 14.77 -37.80
CA GLN A 301 22.06 15.18 -38.27
C GLN A 301 20.94 14.66 -37.38
N ILE A 302 20.97 13.39 -37.00
CA ILE A 302 19.98 12.76 -36.09
C ILE A 302 20.03 13.43 -34.73
N ASN A 303 21.22 13.67 -34.18
CA ASN A 303 21.37 14.36 -32.89
C ASN A 303 20.80 15.77 -32.91
N LYS A 304 21.01 16.51 -34.04
CA LYS A 304 20.39 17.81 -34.22
C LYS A 304 18.87 17.75 -34.22
N GLU A 305 18.29 16.80 -34.95
CA GLU A 305 16.83 16.61 -35.01
C GLU A 305 16.26 16.34 -33.63
N TRP A 306 16.90 15.51 -32.80
CA TRP A 306 16.48 15.24 -31.43
C TRP A 306 16.59 16.47 -30.52
N ILE A 307 17.68 17.25 -30.64
CA ILE A 307 17.83 18.50 -29.89
C ILE A 307 16.76 19.51 -30.30
N ASP A 308 16.46 19.62 -31.59
CA ASP A 308 15.42 20.53 -32.09
C ASP A 308 14.03 20.11 -31.56
N LEU A 309 13.72 18.82 -31.52
CA LEU A 309 12.48 18.30 -30.91
C LEU A 309 12.40 18.67 -29.43
N TYR A 310 13.46 18.42 -28.68
CA TYR A 310 13.55 18.77 -27.26
C TYR A 310 13.31 20.27 -27.00
N LEU A 311 13.95 21.13 -27.77
CA LEU A 311 13.80 22.59 -27.69
C LEU A 311 12.37 23.03 -28.07
N ASN A 312 11.79 22.43 -29.12
CA ASN A 312 10.42 22.71 -29.55
C ASN A 312 9.41 22.33 -28.46
N ASP A 313 9.57 21.19 -27.86
CA ASP A 313 8.68 20.74 -26.76
C ASP A 313 8.82 21.65 -25.54
N ALA A 314 10.07 22.00 -25.15
CA ALA A 314 10.32 22.91 -24.04
C ALA A 314 9.61 24.25 -24.22
N HIS A 315 9.72 24.85 -25.42
CA HIS A 315 9.14 26.16 -25.71
C HIS A 315 7.62 26.11 -25.98
N SER A 316 7.14 25.07 -26.69
CA SER A 316 5.72 24.96 -27.06
C SER A 316 4.83 24.62 -25.88
N PHE A 317 5.31 23.80 -24.96
CA PHE A 317 4.55 23.33 -23.80
C PHE A 317 5.00 23.95 -22.47
N GLY A 318 6.00 24.83 -22.49
CA GLY A 318 6.52 25.47 -21.28
C GLY A 318 7.13 24.49 -20.29
N LEU A 319 7.78 23.41 -20.79
CA LEU A 319 8.36 22.37 -19.96
C LEU A 319 9.68 22.83 -19.33
N THR A 320 9.91 22.40 -18.10
CA THR A 320 11.13 22.74 -17.36
C THR A 320 12.19 21.67 -17.58
N SER A 321 13.32 22.07 -18.19
CA SER A 321 14.48 21.21 -18.41
C SER A 321 15.20 20.93 -17.10
N VAL A 322 15.41 19.66 -16.80
CA VAL A 322 16.10 19.16 -15.60
C VAL A 322 17.08 18.05 -15.97
N ARG A 323 17.94 17.68 -15.05
CA ARG A 323 18.66 16.40 -15.13
C ARG A 323 17.97 15.41 -14.21
N ALA A 324 17.98 14.14 -14.62
CA ALA A 324 17.41 13.04 -13.83
C ALA A 324 18.36 11.85 -13.77
N HIS A 325 18.16 11.00 -12.79
CA HIS A 325 18.83 9.72 -12.67
C HIS A 325 17.96 8.75 -11.85
N CYS A 326 17.99 7.47 -12.21
CA CYS A 326 17.39 6.42 -11.41
C CYS A 326 18.39 5.27 -11.22
N ASN A 327 18.48 4.72 -10.02
CA ASN A 327 19.28 3.53 -9.76
C ASN A 327 18.63 2.60 -8.74
N ILE A 328 18.95 1.32 -8.87
CA ILE A 328 18.57 0.27 -7.94
C ILE A 328 19.84 -0.20 -7.22
N ILE A 329 19.84 -0.14 -5.90
CA ILE A 329 20.86 -0.70 -5.04
C ILE A 329 20.26 -1.95 -4.40
N ALA A 330 20.57 -3.13 -4.96
CA ALA A 330 20.06 -4.40 -4.48
C ALA A 330 21.13 -5.16 -3.69
N TRP A 331 20.73 -5.95 -2.68
CA TRP A 331 21.67 -6.73 -1.89
C TRP A 331 21.09 -8.06 -1.43
N THR A 332 22.01 -8.97 -1.13
CA THR A 332 21.74 -10.27 -0.50
C THR A 332 22.90 -10.65 0.43
N ASP A 333 22.57 -11.34 1.51
CA ASP A 333 23.55 -11.88 2.45
C ASP A 333 24.17 -13.20 1.96
N ASN A 334 23.56 -13.81 0.93
CA ASN A 334 24.01 -15.09 0.37
C ASN A 334 24.80 -14.88 -0.94
N PRO A 335 26.12 -15.14 -0.95
CA PRO A 335 26.96 -14.99 -2.15
C PRO A 335 26.46 -15.78 -3.36
N MET A 336 25.81 -16.94 -3.13
CA MET A 336 25.31 -17.80 -4.20
C MET A 336 24.08 -17.20 -4.93
N GLU A 337 23.37 -16.30 -4.27
CA GLU A 337 22.18 -15.65 -4.82
C GLU A 337 22.48 -14.37 -5.60
N VAL A 338 23.70 -13.83 -5.51
CA VAL A 338 24.09 -12.56 -6.16
C VAL A 338 23.79 -12.57 -7.65
N LYS A 339 24.09 -13.69 -8.35
CA LYS A 339 23.83 -13.81 -9.78
C LYS A 339 22.31 -13.81 -10.09
N ASN A 340 21.53 -14.52 -9.30
CA ASN A 340 20.07 -14.57 -9.46
C ASN A 340 19.46 -13.20 -9.19
N MET A 341 19.85 -12.54 -8.11
CA MET A 341 19.43 -11.18 -7.76
C MET A 341 19.73 -10.20 -8.91
N ARG A 342 20.94 -10.22 -9.49
CA ARG A 342 21.30 -9.37 -10.64
C ARG A 342 20.43 -9.65 -11.87
N ASN A 343 20.12 -10.90 -12.14
CA ASN A 343 19.25 -11.30 -13.23
C ASN A 343 17.81 -10.83 -13.00
N ASP A 344 17.31 -10.94 -11.78
CA ASP A 344 15.97 -10.50 -11.41
C ASP A 344 15.84 -8.98 -11.58
N VAL A 345 16.80 -8.20 -11.07
CA VAL A 345 16.84 -6.74 -11.25
C VAL A 345 16.88 -6.39 -12.74
N GLY A 346 17.78 -7.03 -13.51
CA GLY A 346 17.89 -6.81 -14.95
C GLY A 346 16.58 -7.12 -15.70
N SER A 347 15.90 -8.20 -15.32
CA SER A 347 14.61 -8.59 -15.91
C SER A 347 13.51 -7.57 -15.62
N GLN A 348 13.44 -7.04 -14.41
CA GLN A 348 12.45 -6.01 -14.04
C GLN A 348 12.72 -4.67 -14.74
N ILE A 349 13.99 -4.29 -14.90
CA ILE A 349 14.38 -3.11 -15.70
C ILE A 349 13.94 -3.30 -17.16
N ALA A 350 14.14 -4.50 -17.72
CA ALA A 350 13.74 -4.79 -19.10
C ALA A 350 12.22 -4.77 -19.30
N MET A 351 11.42 -5.08 -18.27
CA MET A 351 9.95 -4.93 -18.32
C MET A 351 9.48 -3.48 -18.47
N MET A 352 10.29 -2.51 -18.08
CA MET A 352 10.05 -1.07 -18.34
C MET A 352 10.57 -0.63 -19.73
N GLU A 353 10.91 -1.57 -20.61
CA GLU A 353 11.56 -1.31 -21.91
C GLU A 353 12.91 -0.59 -21.79
N CYS A 354 13.52 -0.62 -20.60
CA CYS A 354 14.86 -0.08 -20.36
C CYS A 354 15.92 -1.16 -20.57
N LYS A 355 17.14 -0.73 -20.97
CA LYS A 355 18.28 -1.63 -21.05
C LYS A 355 18.98 -1.72 -19.69
N PRO A 356 19.06 -2.89 -19.06
CA PRO A 356 19.70 -3.04 -17.77
C PRO A 356 21.21 -2.78 -17.87
N ARG A 357 21.72 -1.91 -17.00
CA ARG A 357 23.15 -1.65 -16.84
C ARG A 357 23.55 -1.95 -15.40
N HIS A 358 24.52 -2.84 -15.22
CA HIS A 358 25.15 -3.09 -13.94
C HIS A 358 26.40 -2.21 -13.79
N ASN A 359 26.41 -1.34 -12.78
CA ASN A 359 27.49 -0.39 -12.54
C ASN A 359 28.49 -0.98 -11.56
N THR A 360 29.77 -1.04 -11.93
CA THR A 360 30.84 -1.61 -11.10
C THR A 360 31.86 -0.55 -10.71
N VAL A 361 32.18 0.40 -11.60
CA VAL A 361 33.23 1.41 -11.39
C VAL A 361 32.74 2.49 -10.41
N ASP A 362 31.55 3.04 -10.65
CA ASP A 362 30.97 4.14 -9.87
C ASP A 362 30.01 3.65 -8.77
N ALA A 363 29.92 2.33 -8.56
CA ALA A 363 29.01 1.74 -7.58
C ALA A 363 29.18 2.33 -6.18
N ALA A 364 30.43 2.50 -5.72
CA ALA A 364 30.70 3.09 -4.41
C ALA A 364 30.32 4.57 -4.33
N THR A 365 30.56 5.35 -5.38
CA THR A 365 30.20 6.76 -5.44
C THR A 365 28.69 6.95 -5.47
N LEU A 366 27.96 6.12 -6.24
CA LEU A 366 26.50 6.12 -6.29
C LEU A 366 25.87 5.70 -4.97
N TYR A 367 26.41 4.65 -4.33
CA TYR A 367 26.00 4.25 -2.98
C TYR A 367 26.22 5.39 -2.00
N TRP A 368 27.37 6.08 -2.06
CA TRP A 368 27.71 7.19 -1.17
C TRP A 368 26.78 8.39 -1.36
N ALA A 369 26.46 8.74 -2.62
CA ALA A 369 25.54 9.82 -2.94
C ALA A 369 24.08 9.53 -2.56
N ALA A 370 23.70 8.25 -2.48
CA ALA A 370 22.34 7.85 -2.10
C ALA A 370 22.09 7.89 -0.57
N MET A 371 23.13 8.17 0.23
CA MET A 371 22.97 8.35 1.68
C MET A 371 22.04 9.55 1.98
N PRO A 372 21.15 9.44 2.97
CA PRO A 372 20.30 10.54 3.42
C PRO A 372 21.08 11.83 3.66
N GLY A 373 20.71 12.91 2.97
CA GLY A 373 21.38 14.21 3.08
C GLY A 373 22.63 14.40 2.21
N ASN A 374 23.06 13.41 1.42
CA ASN A 374 24.26 13.52 0.56
C ASN A 374 23.94 13.58 -0.94
N GLY A 375 22.69 13.81 -1.32
CA GLY A 375 22.27 13.84 -2.73
C GLY A 375 22.97 14.90 -3.60
N ALA A 376 23.54 15.96 -3.00
CA ALA A 376 24.32 16.96 -3.70
C ALA A 376 25.70 16.46 -4.16
N ASP A 377 26.19 15.35 -3.59
CA ASP A 377 27.46 14.70 -3.97
C ASP A 377 27.33 13.76 -5.18
N PHE A 378 26.14 13.75 -5.80
CA PHE A 378 25.83 12.88 -6.93
C PHE A 378 26.65 13.27 -8.19
N PRO A 379 27.31 12.31 -8.87
CA PRO A 379 28.13 12.60 -10.04
C PRO A 379 27.30 13.04 -11.24
N ALA A 380 27.59 14.23 -11.77
CA ALA A 380 26.81 14.84 -12.84
C ALA A 380 26.82 14.03 -14.14
N GLU A 381 27.92 13.30 -14.43
CA GLU A 381 28.05 12.43 -15.60
C GLU A 381 27.10 11.24 -15.64
N GLU A 382 26.61 10.81 -14.47
CA GLU A 382 25.64 9.71 -14.35
C GLU A 382 24.17 10.19 -14.48
N SER A 383 23.95 11.44 -14.87
CA SER A 383 22.61 12.02 -15.06
C SER A 383 22.31 12.33 -16.53
N PHE A 384 21.04 12.23 -16.90
CA PHE A 384 20.55 12.56 -18.24
C PHE A 384 19.59 13.76 -18.21
N TYR A 385 19.54 14.51 -19.33
CA TYR A 385 18.61 15.63 -19.49
C TYR A 385 17.23 15.16 -19.91
N THR A 386 16.21 15.70 -19.26
CA THR A 386 14.79 15.43 -19.54
C THR A 386 13.93 16.61 -19.02
N PHE A 387 12.63 16.44 -19.01
CA PHE A 387 11.69 17.36 -18.37
C PHE A 387 11.19 16.77 -17.04
N ILE A 388 10.69 17.63 -16.13
CA ILE A 388 10.15 17.20 -14.83
C ILE A 388 9.09 16.11 -15.02
N GLU A 389 8.18 16.31 -15.97
CA GLU A 389 7.05 15.43 -16.23
C GLU A 389 7.50 14.02 -16.65
N GLN A 390 8.54 13.89 -17.48
CA GLN A 390 9.08 12.58 -17.86
C GLN A 390 9.89 11.93 -16.73
N ALA A 391 10.66 12.73 -15.98
CA ALA A 391 11.41 12.21 -14.83
C ALA A 391 10.49 11.59 -13.77
N LEU A 392 9.35 12.21 -13.52
CA LEU A 392 8.35 11.75 -12.57
C LEU A 392 7.68 10.43 -12.97
N CYS A 393 7.62 10.08 -14.25
CA CYS A 393 7.10 8.78 -14.68
C CYS A 393 7.92 7.60 -14.13
N PHE A 394 9.17 7.81 -13.74
CA PHE A 394 10.01 6.79 -13.10
C PHE A 394 9.84 6.71 -11.59
N TRP A 395 8.88 7.42 -11.00
CA TRP A 395 8.57 7.30 -9.58
C TRP A 395 7.61 6.15 -9.31
N VAL A 396 7.87 5.42 -8.22
CA VAL A 396 6.92 4.44 -7.69
C VAL A 396 5.91 5.20 -6.83
N GLU A 397 4.63 5.08 -7.16
CA GLU A 397 3.55 5.88 -6.54
C GLU A 397 2.58 5.03 -5.71
N GLU A 398 2.96 3.80 -5.38
CA GLU A 398 2.18 2.89 -4.56
C GLU A 398 3.00 2.20 -3.48
N THR A 399 2.32 1.72 -2.43
CA THR A 399 2.93 0.96 -1.33
C THR A 399 2.16 -0.32 -1.03
N ASN A 400 2.66 -1.12 -0.09
CA ASN A 400 1.98 -2.30 0.42
C ASN A 400 0.59 -1.96 1.00
N TYR A 401 -0.30 -2.95 0.97
CA TYR A 401 -1.51 -2.88 1.79
C TYR A 401 -1.17 -2.73 3.27
N ARG A 402 -2.03 -2.00 3.97
CA ARG A 402 -1.95 -1.79 5.42
C ARG A 402 -2.99 -2.63 6.14
N SER A 403 -2.61 -3.14 7.30
CA SER A 403 -3.56 -3.80 8.19
C SER A 403 -4.55 -2.79 8.77
N SER A 404 -5.80 -3.21 8.90
CA SER A 404 -6.83 -2.44 9.60
C SER A 404 -6.48 -2.27 11.08
N VAL A 405 -6.75 -1.10 11.64
CA VAL A 405 -6.53 -0.78 13.06
C VAL A 405 -7.63 -1.38 13.96
N SER A 406 -8.64 -1.99 13.36
CA SER A 406 -9.74 -2.65 14.07
C SER A 406 -9.28 -3.91 14.81
N PRO A 407 -9.77 -4.18 16.03
CA PRO A 407 -9.50 -5.45 16.72
C PRO A 407 -10.22 -6.65 16.07
N PHE A 408 -11.24 -6.38 15.26
CA PHE A 408 -12.04 -7.37 14.54
C PHE A 408 -11.69 -7.35 13.06
N GLY A 409 -11.53 -8.53 12.45
CA GLY A 409 -11.23 -8.63 11.02
C GLY A 409 -10.73 -10.01 10.60
N LEU A 410 -10.34 -10.10 9.34
CA LEU A 410 -9.85 -11.31 8.72
C LEU A 410 -8.33 -11.28 8.57
N LYS A 411 -7.67 -12.39 8.85
CA LYS A 411 -6.27 -12.61 8.53
C LYS A 411 -6.16 -13.08 7.08
N MET A 412 -5.44 -12.32 6.28
CA MET A 412 -5.21 -12.57 4.86
C MET A 412 -3.74 -12.35 4.52
N SER A 413 -3.36 -12.53 3.27
CA SER A 413 -2.03 -12.16 2.77
C SER A 413 -2.13 -11.38 1.48
N ASP A 414 -1.20 -10.47 1.29
CA ASP A 414 -1.00 -9.84 0.00
C ASP A 414 -0.39 -10.85 -0.99
N ARG A 415 -0.94 -10.89 -2.18
CA ARG A 415 -0.50 -11.83 -3.24
C ARG A 415 0.86 -11.44 -3.84
N ILE A 416 1.21 -10.16 -3.83
CA ILE A 416 2.43 -9.65 -4.46
C ILE A 416 3.60 -9.71 -3.50
N SER A 417 3.49 -9.02 -2.37
CA SER A 417 4.57 -8.91 -1.39
C SER A 417 4.64 -10.08 -0.40
N GLY A 418 3.58 -10.91 -0.33
CA GLY A 418 3.46 -11.95 0.70
C GLY A 418 3.11 -11.42 2.09
N LYS A 419 2.93 -10.11 2.25
CA LYS A 419 2.70 -9.46 3.54
C LYS A 419 1.44 -9.99 4.22
N PRO A 420 1.51 -10.44 5.48
CA PRO A 420 0.34 -10.82 6.25
C PRO A 420 -0.47 -9.57 6.63
N LEU A 421 -1.78 -9.65 6.44
CA LEU A 421 -2.71 -8.55 6.63
C LEU A 421 -3.83 -8.95 7.60
N HIS A 422 -4.24 -7.99 8.42
CA HIS A 422 -5.49 -8.01 9.17
C HIS A 422 -6.46 -7.02 8.54
N VAL A 423 -7.59 -7.51 8.03
CA VAL A 423 -8.53 -6.70 7.22
C VAL A 423 -9.92 -6.72 7.84
N ASP A 424 -10.39 -5.59 8.30
CA ASP A 424 -11.78 -5.39 8.71
C ASP A 424 -12.63 -4.99 7.50
N ILE A 425 -13.43 -5.93 7.01
CA ILE A 425 -14.36 -5.72 5.89
C ILE A 425 -15.79 -5.38 6.34
N SER A 426 -16.00 -5.15 7.63
CA SER A 426 -17.33 -4.93 8.21
C SER A 426 -17.50 -3.54 8.83
N ASP A 427 -16.77 -3.27 9.92
CA ASP A 427 -16.98 -2.07 10.73
C ASP A 427 -16.16 -0.88 10.28
N LEU A 428 -14.90 -1.11 9.92
CA LEU A 428 -14.00 -0.03 9.51
C LEU A 428 -14.48 0.70 8.24
N PRO A 429 -14.95 0.00 7.17
CA PRO A 429 -15.52 0.68 6.01
C PRO A 429 -16.72 1.57 6.34
N MET A 430 -17.60 1.12 7.26
CA MET A 430 -18.72 1.94 7.74
C MET A 430 -18.24 3.16 8.54
N LYS A 431 -17.31 2.97 9.47
CA LYS A 431 -16.75 4.06 10.28
C LYS A 431 -16.06 5.13 9.43
N ARG A 432 -15.46 4.72 8.31
CA ARG A 432 -14.82 5.62 7.33
C ARG A 432 -15.80 6.22 6.31
N GLY A 433 -17.09 5.89 6.38
CA GLY A 433 -18.09 6.39 5.42
C GLY A 433 -17.97 5.80 4.01
N VAL A 434 -17.18 4.74 3.82
CA VAL A 434 -17.03 4.05 2.52
C VAL A 434 -18.29 3.26 2.17
N THR A 435 -18.92 2.65 3.19
CA THR A 435 -20.18 1.92 3.05
C THR A 435 -21.19 2.37 4.10
N THR A 436 -22.49 2.20 3.81
CA THR A 436 -23.58 2.56 4.72
C THR A 436 -24.06 1.38 5.56
N ASN A 437 -23.65 0.14 5.23
CA ASN A 437 -24.06 -1.07 5.93
C ASN A 437 -22.97 -2.15 5.86
N ARG A 438 -23.19 -3.28 6.52
CA ARG A 438 -22.27 -4.44 6.56
C ARG A 438 -22.58 -5.51 5.52
N ASN A 439 -23.56 -5.29 4.64
CA ASN A 439 -23.94 -6.27 3.63
C ASN A 439 -22.79 -6.53 2.64
N LYS A 440 -22.62 -7.79 2.26
CA LYS A 440 -21.56 -8.22 1.36
C LYS A 440 -22.13 -9.05 0.23
N PHE A 441 -21.71 -8.77 -0.97
CA PHE A 441 -22.02 -9.58 -2.15
C PHE A 441 -20.72 -10.18 -2.69
N VAL A 442 -20.65 -11.52 -2.74
CA VAL A 442 -19.47 -12.26 -3.19
C VAL A 442 -19.79 -12.95 -4.51
N LEU A 443 -19.20 -12.47 -5.60
CA LEU A 443 -19.41 -12.98 -6.94
C LEU A 443 -18.13 -13.65 -7.48
N GLY A 444 -18.30 -14.77 -8.17
CA GLY A 444 -17.22 -15.44 -8.85
C GLY A 444 -17.71 -16.66 -9.63
N GLY A 445 -16.98 -17.08 -10.67
CA GLY A 445 -17.27 -18.28 -11.43
C GLY A 445 -17.17 -19.57 -10.62
N SER A 446 -17.54 -20.69 -11.21
CA SER A 446 -17.30 -22.00 -10.61
C SER A 446 -15.80 -22.25 -10.43
N GLY A 447 -15.37 -22.79 -9.29
CA GLY A 447 -13.95 -23.04 -8.99
C GLY A 447 -13.12 -21.80 -8.62
N SER A 448 -13.71 -20.59 -8.57
CA SER A 448 -12.99 -19.33 -8.22
C SER A 448 -12.60 -19.20 -6.75
N GLY A 449 -13.01 -20.14 -5.89
CA GLY A 449 -12.68 -20.11 -4.46
C GLY A 449 -13.72 -19.43 -3.55
N LYS A 450 -14.92 -19.08 -4.05
CA LYS A 450 -15.99 -18.46 -3.23
C LYS A 450 -16.26 -19.20 -1.92
N SER A 451 -16.55 -20.51 -2.01
CA SER A 451 -16.86 -21.33 -0.83
C SER A 451 -15.66 -21.46 0.11
N PHE A 452 -14.44 -21.52 -0.43
CA PHE A 452 -13.22 -21.51 0.38
C PHE A 452 -13.08 -20.21 1.17
N PHE A 453 -13.23 -19.06 0.50
CA PHE A 453 -13.18 -17.74 1.13
C PHE A 453 -14.27 -17.58 2.20
N MET A 454 -15.50 -18.00 1.91
CA MET A 454 -16.61 -17.89 2.86
C MET A 454 -16.44 -18.83 4.07
N ASN A 455 -15.90 -20.03 3.90
CA ASN A 455 -15.51 -20.90 5.01
C ASN A 455 -14.45 -20.24 5.90
N HIS A 456 -13.43 -19.62 5.28
CA HIS A 456 -12.37 -18.90 5.99
C HIS A 456 -12.95 -17.71 6.78
N LEU A 457 -13.85 -16.93 6.17
CA LEU A 457 -14.55 -15.81 6.79
C LEU A 457 -15.42 -16.28 7.98
N ALA A 458 -16.28 -17.28 7.76
CA ALA A 458 -17.18 -17.81 8.78
C ALA A 458 -16.40 -18.35 9.99
N ARG A 459 -15.29 -19.09 9.73
CA ARG A 459 -14.42 -19.61 10.79
C ARG A 459 -13.79 -18.47 11.61
N GLN A 460 -13.22 -17.47 10.96
CA GLN A 460 -12.54 -16.37 11.65
C GLN A 460 -13.55 -15.52 12.44
N TYR A 461 -14.73 -15.30 11.92
CA TYR A 461 -15.78 -14.57 12.63
C TYR A 461 -16.27 -15.37 13.86
N TYR A 462 -16.48 -16.67 13.72
CA TYR A 462 -16.81 -17.53 14.85
C TYR A 462 -15.72 -17.49 15.94
N GLU A 463 -14.44 -17.59 15.57
CA GLU A 463 -13.32 -17.53 16.52
C GLU A 463 -13.20 -16.17 17.24
N GLN A 464 -13.75 -15.11 16.66
CA GLN A 464 -13.84 -13.78 17.26
C GLN A 464 -15.14 -13.56 18.07
N GLY A 465 -15.93 -14.61 18.28
CA GLY A 465 -17.15 -14.58 19.09
C GLY A 465 -18.41 -14.14 18.34
N THR A 466 -18.39 -14.11 17.00
CA THR A 466 -19.56 -13.77 16.20
C THR A 466 -20.50 -14.97 16.08
N HIS A 467 -21.80 -14.75 16.26
CA HIS A 467 -22.84 -15.72 15.95
C HIS A 467 -22.98 -15.80 14.42
N VAL A 468 -22.82 -17.01 13.86
CA VAL A 468 -22.85 -17.24 12.42
C VAL A 468 -23.99 -18.18 12.07
N VAL A 469 -24.87 -17.76 11.17
CA VAL A 469 -25.94 -18.58 10.57
C VAL A 469 -25.67 -18.71 9.09
N LEU A 470 -25.62 -19.95 8.59
CA LEU A 470 -25.33 -20.26 7.19
C LEU A 470 -26.54 -20.95 6.55
N ILE A 471 -26.93 -20.49 5.37
CA ILE A 471 -27.89 -21.17 4.49
C ILE A 471 -27.14 -21.55 3.23
N ASP A 472 -27.02 -22.86 2.97
CA ASP A 472 -26.19 -23.40 1.88
C ASP A 472 -26.98 -24.44 1.07
N THR A 473 -26.86 -24.37 -0.22
CA THR A 473 -27.47 -25.35 -1.14
C THR A 473 -26.50 -26.42 -1.61
N GLY A 474 -25.20 -26.32 -1.23
CA GLY A 474 -24.13 -27.15 -1.80
C GLY A 474 -23.33 -27.98 -0.82
N ASN A 475 -23.73 -28.08 0.45
CA ASN A 475 -23.02 -28.77 1.55
C ASN A 475 -21.57 -28.30 1.76
N SER A 476 -21.23 -27.07 1.35
CA SER A 476 -19.86 -26.55 1.38
C SER A 476 -19.34 -26.28 2.79
N TYR A 477 -20.21 -26.15 3.79
CA TYR A 477 -19.86 -25.78 5.17
C TYR A 477 -19.95 -26.93 6.18
N GLN A 478 -20.38 -28.14 5.74
CA GLN A 478 -20.53 -29.29 6.62
C GLN A 478 -19.25 -29.62 7.40
N GLY A 479 -18.10 -29.60 6.72
CA GLY A 479 -16.81 -29.85 7.38
C GLY A 479 -16.45 -28.83 8.44
N LEU A 480 -16.74 -27.54 8.20
CA LEU A 480 -16.54 -26.48 9.17
C LEU A 480 -17.45 -26.64 10.39
N CYS A 481 -18.74 -26.89 10.16
CA CYS A 481 -19.73 -27.15 11.24
C CYS A 481 -19.31 -28.34 12.08
N SER A 482 -18.92 -29.47 11.47
CA SER A 482 -18.47 -30.68 12.18
C SER A 482 -17.21 -30.41 13.03
N LEU A 483 -16.25 -29.63 12.52
CA LEU A 483 -15.06 -29.25 13.26
C LEU A 483 -15.42 -28.40 14.50
N ILE A 484 -16.28 -27.41 14.30
CA ILE A 484 -16.75 -26.53 15.40
C ILE A 484 -17.55 -27.36 16.44
N HIS A 485 -18.42 -28.23 15.98
CA HIS A 485 -19.21 -29.12 16.85
C HIS A 485 -18.31 -29.97 17.74
N GLN A 486 -17.32 -30.61 17.16
CA GLN A 486 -16.36 -31.40 17.92
C GLN A 486 -15.59 -30.58 18.95
N LYS A 487 -15.14 -29.38 18.58
CA LYS A 487 -14.34 -28.50 19.45
C LYS A 487 -15.15 -27.83 20.55
N SER A 488 -16.41 -27.51 20.31
CA SER A 488 -17.31 -26.90 21.29
C SER A 488 -17.97 -27.93 22.26
N GLY A 489 -17.65 -29.22 22.09
CA GLY A 489 -18.31 -30.29 22.87
C GLY A 489 -19.80 -30.43 22.55
N GLY A 490 -20.17 -30.17 21.30
CA GLY A 490 -21.55 -30.32 20.82
C GLY A 490 -22.45 -29.09 21.00
N LYS A 491 -21.91 -27.98 21.51
CA LYS A 491 -22.72 -26.76 21.76
C LYS A 491 -22.97 -25.96 20.50
N ASP A 492 -21.92 -25.80 19.67
CA ASP A 492 -21.95 -25.02 18.43
C ASP A 492 -21.72 -25.93 17.22
N GLY A 493 -21.73 -25.36 16.02
CA GLY A 493 -21.52 -26.11 14.79
C GLY A 493 -22.66 -27.07 14.46
N ILE A 494 -23.88 -26.65 14.74
CA ILE A 494 -25.07 -27.42 14.43
C ILE A 494 -25.31 -27.37 12.92
N TYR A 495 -25.45 -28.55 12.31
CA TYR A 495 -25.67 -28.70 10.88
C TYR A 495 -26.97 -29.44 10.60
N PHE A 496 -27.86 -28.82 9.86
CA PHE A 496 -29.13 -29.39 9.44
C PHE A 496 -29.15 -29.57 7.92
N THR A 497 -29.67 -30.70 7.47
CA THR A 497 -30.00 -30.89 6.06
C THR A 497 -31.52 -31.01 5.94
N TYR A 498 -32.12 -30.11 5.16
CA TYR A 498 -33.55 -30.20 4.85
C TYR A 498 -33.74 -31.27 3.75
N THR A 499 -34.58 -32.25 4.09
CA THR A 499 -35.09 -33.23 3.12
C THR A 499 -36.56 -33.46 3.40
N ASP A 500 -37.31 -33.98 2.43
CA ASP A 500 -38.75 -34.31 2.62
C ASP A 500 -38.96 -35.32 3.76
N GLU A 501 -37.95 -36.17 4.02
CA GLU A 501 -37.97 -37.16 5.11
C GLU A 501 -37.56 -36.56 6.45
N ASN A 502 -36.76 -35.51 6.46
CA ASN A 502 -36.29 -34.81 7.65
C ASN A 502 -36.53 -33.30 7.54
N PRO A 503 -37.76 -32.81 7.66
CA PRO A 503 -38.05 -31.39 7.62
C PRO A 503 -37.47 -30.67 8.83
N ILE A 504 -37.00 -29.44 8.64
CA ILE A 504 -36.56 -28.57 9.73
C ILE A 504 -37.82 -28.10 10.47
N ALA A 505 -37.98 -28.58 11.70
CA ALA A 505 -39.09 -28.18 12.58
C ALA A 505 -38.57 -27.27 13.70
N PHE A 506 -39.26 -26.19 13.94
CA PHE A 506 -38.97 -25.31 15.06
C PHE A 506 -40.26 -24.73 15.61
N ASN A 507 -40.26 -24.38 16.90
CA ASN A 507 -41.38 -23.72 17.53
C ASN A 507 -41.15 -22.20 17.57
N PRO A 508 -41.87 -21.40 16.75
CA PRO A 508 -41.69 -19.95 16.72
C PRO A 508 -42.05 -19.25 18.03
N PHE A 509 -42.86 -19.91 18.90
CA PHE A 509 -43.28 -19.40 20.21
C PHE A 509 -42.35 -19.85 21.36
N PHE A 510 -41.28 -20.58 21.07
CA PHE A 510 -40.32 -20.96 22.08
C PHE A 510 -39.50 -19.76 22.56
N THR A 511 -39.42 -19.60 23.89
CA THR A 511 -38.54 -18.66 24.60
C THR A 511 -38.07 -19.30 25.87
N ASP A 512 -36.81 -19.13 26.25
CA ASP A 512 -36.23 -19.75 27.45
C ASP A 512 -36.89 -19.28 28.76
N ASP A 513 -37.33 -18.03 28.78
CA ASP A 513 -37.85 -17.33 29.97
C ASP A 513 -39.35 -16.93 29.85
N LYS A 514 -40.06 -17.39 28.82
CA LYS A 514 -41.41 -16.94 28.44
C LYS A 514 -41.56 -15.44 28.26
N VAL A 515 -40.44 -14.73 27.99
CA VAL A 515 -40.47 -13.30 27.69
C VAL A 515 -40.58 -13.10 26.17
N PHE A 516 -41.67 -12.47 25.77
CA PHE A 516 -41.92 -12.08 24.36
C PHE A 516 -41.69 -10.58 24.23
N ASP A 517 -40.48 -10.19 23.84
CA ASP A 517 -40.14 -8.83 23.54
C ASP A 517 -40.75 -8.36 22.20
N ILE A 518 -40.51 -7.12 21.83
CA ILE A 518 -41.06 -6.53 20.58
C ILE A 518 -40.52 -7.27 19.36
N GLU A 519 -39.25 -7.61 19.35
CA GLU A 519 -38.59 -8.29 18.24
C GLU A 519 -39.15 -9.69 18.01
N LYS A 520 -39.33 -10.45 19.08
CA LYS A 520 -39.95 -11.80 19.03
C LYS A 520 -41.37 -11.76 18.51
N ARG A 521 -42.17 -10.77 18.93
CA ARG A 521 -43.56 -10.60 18.47
C ARG A 521 -43.64 -10.28 17.00
N GLU A 522 -42.78 -9.36 16.52
CA GLU A 522 -42.72 -9.01 15.12
C GLU A 522 -42.20 -10.20 14.27
N SER A 523 -41.25 -10.96 14.77
CA SER A 523 -40.76 -12.19 14.12
C SER A 523 -41.88 -13.23 13.95
N ILE A 524 -42.67 -13.50 14.99
CA ILE A 524 -43.80 -14.40 14.93
C ILE A 524 -44.84 -13.89 13.92
N LYS A 525 -45.19 -12.60 13.96
CA LYS A 525 -46.14 -11.98 13.03
C LYS A 525 -45.68 -12.12 11.58
N THR A 526 -44.43 -11.77 11.31
CA THR A 526 -43.82 -11.87 9.97
C THR A 526 -43.84 -13.31 9.46
N LEU A 527 -43.48 -14.28 10.30
CA LEU A 527 -43.53 -15.69 9.94
C LEU A 527 -44.93 -16.15 9.56
N ILE A 528 -45.94 -15.80 10.38
CA ILE A 528 -47.35 -16.18 10.12
C ILE A 528 -47.84 -15.53 8.83
N LEU A 529 -47.52 -14.24 8.58
CA LEU A 529 -47.87 -13.55 7.32
C LEU A 529 -47.21 -14.24 6.11
N THR A 530 -45.95 -14.62 6.22
CA THR A 530 -45.23 -15.32 5.15
C THR A 530 -45.81 -16.70 4.85
N LEU A 531 -46.28 -17.41 5.84
CA LEU A 531 -46.94 -18.72 5.66
C LEU A 531 -48.36 -18.59 5.13
N TRP A 532 -49.05 -17.51 5.48
CA TRP A 532 -50.46 -17.29 5.11
C TRP A 532 -50.63 -16.68 3.73
N LYS A 533 -49.79 -15.67 3.37
CA LYS A 533 -49.87 -14.92 2.11
C LYS A 533 -48.99 -15.56 1.03
N LYS A 534 -49.45 -15.50 -0.22
CA LYS A 534 -48.65 -15.86 -1.40
C LYS A 534 -47.66 -14.75 -1.72
N ASP A 535 -46.61 -15.09 -2.43
CA ASP A 535 -45.48 -14.14 -2.79
C ASP A 535 -45.95 -12.83 -3.46
N ASN A 536 -47.12 -12.83 -4.13
CA ASN A 536 -47.67 -11.68 -4.82
C ASN A 536 -48.93 -11.06 -4.14
N GLU A 537 -49.21 -11.48 -2.89
CA GLU A 537 -50.40 -11.05 -2.15
C GLU A 537 -49.96 -10.28 -0.88
N PRO A 538 -49.85 -8.92 -0.96
CA PRO A 538 -49.47 -8.14 0.21
C PRO A 538 -50.58 -8.20 1.29
N ALA A 539 -50.18 -8.31 2.55
CA ALA A 539 -51.11 -8.20 3.66
C ALA A 539 -51.75 -6.82 3.70
N THR A 540 -53.05 -6.80 3.95
CA THR A 540 -53.72 -5.53 4.18
C THR A 540 -53.44 -5.02 5.59
N ARG A 541 -53.56 -3.69 5.78
CA ARG A 541 -53.36 -3.08 7.11
C ARG A 541 -54.32 -3.66 8.17
N SER A 542 -55.50 -4.06 7.79
CA SER A 542 -56.46 -4.69 8.68
C SER A 542 -56.00 -6.06 9.16
N GLU A 543 -55.45 -6.88 8.27
CA GLU A 543 -54.90 -8.21 8.57
C GLU A 543 -53.68 -8.10 9.46
N GLU A 544 -52.79 -7.15 9.18
CA GLU A 544 -51.60 -6.90 10.03
C GLU A 544 -51.99 -6.52 11.47
N VAL A 545 -52.97 -5.63 11.62
CA VAL A 545 -53.48 -5.18 12.90
C VAL A 545 -54.18 -6.33 13.65
N ALA A 546 -55.01 -7.11 12.94
CA ALA A 546 -55.70 -8.25 13.51
C ALA A 546 -54.71 -9.31 14.03
N LEU A 547 -53.71 -9.63 13.22
CA LEU A 547 -52.68 -10.59 13.62
C LEU A 547 -51.82 -10.07 14.80
N SER A 548 -51.47 -8.80 14.80
CA SER A 548 -50.74 -8.17 15.91
C SER A 548 -51.53 -8.23 17.22
N ASN A 549 -52.85 -8.00 17.16
CA ASN A 549 -53.75 -8.12 18.31
C ASN A 549 -53.88 -9.56 18.76
N ALA A 550 -54.06 -10.52 17.84
CA ALA A 550 -54.14 -11.95 18.15
C ALA A 550 -52.87 -12.44 18.86
N VAL A 551 -51.70 -12.13 18.33
CA VAL A 551 -50.40 -12.48 18.95
C VAL A 551 -50.28 -11.86 20.34
N SER A 552 -50.64 -10.60 20.52
CA SER A 552 -50.55 -9.90 21.80
C SER A 552 -51.51 -10.48 22.85
N LEU A 553 -52.73 -10.84 22.48
CA LEU A 553 -53.70 -11.45 23.37
C LEU A 553 -53.31 -12.90 23.72
N TYR A 554 -52.78 -13.64 22.76
CA TYR A 554 -52.28 -15.00 23.03
C TYR A 554 -51.11 -14.97 24.01
N ILE A 555 -50.18 -14.06 23.86
CA ILE A 555 -49.05 -13.90 24.81
C ILE A 555 -49.55 -13.52 26.20
N ARG A 556 -50.62 -12.72 26.33
CA ARG A 556 -51.25 -12.42 27.59
C ARG A 556 -51.87 -13.71 28.20
N ARG A 557 -52.57 -14.51 27.39
CA ARG A 557 -53.16 -15.77 27.81
C ARG A 557 -52.12 -16.76 28.35
N ILE A 558 -50.97 -16.88 27.68
CA ILE A 558 -49.84 -17.72 28.13
C ILE A 558 -49.32 -17.27 29.51
N LYS A 559 -49.32 -15.96 29.77
CA LYS A 559 -48.88 -15.41 31.06
C LYS A 559 -49.89 -15.64 32.19
N GLU A 560 -51.16 -15.68 31.86
CA GLU A 560 -52.25 -15.91 32.80
C GLU A 560 -52.46 -17.40 33.13
N ASP A 561 -52.11 -18.27 32.18
CA ASP A 561 -52.25 -19.73 32.34
C ASP A 561 -50.95 -20.46 31.99
N GLU A 562 -50.18 -20.80 33.00
CA GLU A 562 -48.92 -21.49 32.88
C GLU A 562 -48.99 -22.91 32.33
N SER A 563 -50.18 -23.51 32.29
CA SER A 563 -50.38 -24.85 31.73
C SER A 563 -50.31 -24.87 30.19
N ILE A 564 -50.46 -23.72 29.55
CA ILE A 564 -50.38 -23.60 28.10
C ILE A 564 -48.89 -23.68 27.65
N VAL A 565 -48.58 -24.69 26.86
CA VAL A 565 -47.27 -24.78 26.16
C VAL A 565 -47.34 -23.92 24.91
N PRO A 566 -46.57 -22.82 24.85
CA PRO A 566 -46.57 -21.94 23.69
C PRO A 566 -46.14 -22.68 22.42
N SER A 567 -47.02 -22.75 21.43
CA SER A 567 -46.77 -23.39 20.13
C SER A 567 -47.69 -22.83 19.05
N PHE A 568 -47.38 -23.12 17.78
CA PHE A 568 -48.27 -22.74 16.68
C PHE A 568 -49.63 -23.39 16.81
N ASN A 569 -49.72 -24.63 17.24
CA ASN A 569 -51.00 -25.34 17.44
C ASN A 569 -51.87 -24.67 18.52
N THR A 570 -51.28 -24.35 19.67
CA THR A 570 -52.03 -23.68 20.74
C THR A 570 -52.38 -22.24 20.39
N PHE A 571 -51.60 -21.56 19.59
CA PHE A 571 -51.95 -20.26 19.02
C PHE A 571 -53.12 -20.36 18.03
N TYR A 572 -53.09 -21.35 17.14
CA TYR A 572 -54.17 -21.57 16.17
C TYR A 572 -55.50 -21.89 16.88
N GLU A 573 -55.48 -22.77 17.89
CA GLU A 573 -56.68 -23.07 18.69
C GLU A 573 -57.19 -21.83 19.44
N PHE A 574 -56.29 -21.02 19.99
CA PHE A 574 -56.66 -19.76 20.63
C PHE A 574 -57.33 -18.79 19.63
N VAL A 575 -56.82 -18.65 18.45
CA VAL A 575 -57.42 -17.79 17.41
C VAL A 575 -58.81 -18.28 17.01
N LYS A 576 -58.96 -19.60 16.87
CA LYS A 576 -60.21 -20.24 16.46
C LYS A 576 -61.32 -20.16 17.51
N THR A 577 -60.94 -20.16 18.79
CA THR A 577 -61.91 -20.23 19.89
C THR A 577 -61.99 -18.94 20.71
N ASP A 578 -61.00 -18.64 21.49
CA ASP A 578 -61.02 -17.54 22.46
C ASP A 578 -60.92 -16.15 21.81
N TYR A 579 -60.08 -16.01 20.79
CA TYR A 579 -59.96 -14.74 20.09
C TYR A 579 -61.24 -14.38 19.34
N ARG A 580 -61.88 -15.35 18.74
CA ARG A 580 -63.16 -15.18 18.07
C ARG A 580 -64.24 -14.70 19.01
N LYS A 581 -64.38 -15.28 20.20
CA LYS A 581 -65.29 -14.82 21.25
C LYS A 581 -65.02 -13.39 21.69
N ILE A 582 -63.73 -13.02 21.86
CA ILE A 582 -63.32 -11.66 22.23
C ILE A 582 -63.74 -10.64 21.15
N LEU A 583 -63.66 -11.02 19.87
CA LEU A 583 -64.09 -10.18 18.79
C LEU A 583 -65.61 -10.00 18.74
N GLU A 584 -66.36 -11.06 18.94
CA GLU A 584 -67.81 -11.05 19.06
C GLU A 584 -68.31 -10.16 20.21
N GLU A 585 -67.68 -10.29 21.40
CA GLU A 585 -67.96 -9.43 22.55
C GLU A 585 -67.65 -7.95 22.31
N LYS A 586 -66.65 -7.63 21.49
CA LYS A 586 -66.30 -6.28 21.12
C LYS A 586 -67.07 -5.73 19.94
N GLY A 587 -68.02 -6.49 19.38
CA GLY A 587 -68.88 -6.09 18.28
C GLY A 587 -68.15 -5.90 16.94
N VAL A 588 -66.99 -6.56 16.77
CA VAL A 588 -66.23 -6.53 15.51
C VAL A 588 -66.86 -7.52 14.53
N ARG A 589 -67.20 -7.06 13.32
CA ARG A 589 -67.84 -7.92 12.34
C ARG A 589 -66.85 -8.91 11.74
N GLU A 590 -67.30 -10.17 11.55
CA GLU A 590 -66.51 -11.28 10.99
C GLU A 590 -65.91 -10.95 9.60
N LYS A 591 -66.53 -10.05 8.85
CA LYS A 591 -66.06 -9.56 7.53
C LYS A 591 -64.77 -8.75 7.59
N ASP A 592 -64.41 -8.20 8.73
CA ASP A 592 -63.24 -7.34 8.90
C ASP A 592 -62.02 -8.14 9.38
N PHE A 593 -62.14 -9.47 9.63
CA PHE A 593 -61.09 -10.33 10.13
C PHE A 593 -61.23 -11.75 9.52
N ASP A 594 -60.89 -11.88 8.26
CA ASP A 594 -60.66 -13.20 7.63
C ASP A 594 -59.27 -13.69 7.99
N LEU A 595 -59.12 -14.19 9.23
CA LEU A 595 -57.94 -14.90 9.71
C LEU A 595 -58.06 -16.39 9.46
#